data_94dd01a623ec7fe546b40ca078aa63e4
#
_entry.id   94dd01a623ec7fe546b40ca078aa63e4
#
_cell.length_a   1.000
_cell.length_b   1.000
_cell.length_c   1.000
_cell.angle_alpha   90.00
_cell.angle_beta   90.00
_cell.angle_gamma   90.00
#
_symmetry.space_group_name_H-M   'P 1'
#
loop_
_entity.id
_entity.type
_entity.pdbx_description
1 polymer ?
#
loop_
_entity_poly.entity_id
_entity_poly.type
_entity_poly.pdbx_seq_one_letter_code
_entity_poly.pdbx_strand_id
1 'polypeptide(L)'
;MYDCVLFDIDGVLVDIRKSYNAAIKETVEYVLKFITGSSFRTLVTDQIILKFRQSGGFNNDTDTSYAIILAILANPPKSISQGRKFLTKVAENSDESGYISVEKFLAIYGIDKWKKKVLTYPAPVKDRMLARVFDEIFYGPDLFRKQDHLEPKYWTTDRPLIKNDRLAVSAKTMKKLNKMFKGNLAIVSGRSRIAAEYSLQPIIKYFNSDACVFLEDKKRKYAKPNPYAVKHAMKMMGARTAVYVGDSAEDLLMARRAEKEIGAKIAFAGIYGNSSESDETIDKFKQEGVAVIIRSVNQLPNIINKVHHCSLKHTWLLPEEKRGLRGSQRRRR
;
A
#
# COMPACT_ATOMS: atom_id res chain seq x y z
N MET A 1 20.69 -11.75 -16.62
CA MET A 1 19.22 -11.48 -16.53
C MET A 1 18.80 -11.88 -15.13
N TYR A 2 17.87 -11.17 -14.50
CA TYR A 2 17.31 -11.59 -13.20
C TYR A 2 16.51 -12.89 -13.35
N ASP A 3 16.46 -13.70 -12.28
CA ASP A 3 15.78 -15.00 -12.30
C ASP A 3 14.27 -14.87 -12.11
N CYS A 4 13.83 -13.85 -11.35
CA CYS A 4 12.41 -13.64 -11.04
C CYS A 4 12.05 -12.17 -10.87
N VAL A 5 10.74 -11.88 -10.87
CA VAL A 5 10.19 -10.57 -10.48
C VAL A 5 9.17 -10.76 -9.38
N LEU A 6 9.32 -9.97 -8.32
CA LEU A 6 8.42 -9.90 -7.19
C LEU A 6 7.63 -8.59 -7.25
N PHE A 7 6.34 -8.63 -7.01
CA PHE A 7 5.47 -7.47 -7.10
C PHE A 7 4.71 -7.23 -5.80
N ASP A 8 4.70 -5.99 -5.34
CA ASP A 8 3.58 -5.57 -4.49
C ASP A 8 2.30 -5.41 -5.32
N ILE A 9 1.17 -5.31 -4.66
CA ILE A 9 -0.15 -5.10 -5.28
C ILE A 9 -0.54 -3.64 -5.23
N ASP A 10 -0.62 -3.07 -4.04
CA ASP A 10 -1.18 -1.75 -3.77
C ASP A 10 -0.25 -0.66 -4.28
N GLY A 11 -0.78 0.24 -5.11
CA GLY A 11 0.04 1.26 -5.77
C GLY A 11 0.91 0.74 -6.93
N VAL A 12 1.07 -0.57 -7.08
CA VAL A 12 1.93 -1.23 -8.10
C VAL A 12 1.09 -1.89 -9.20
N LEU A 13 0.38 -2.96 -8.86
CA LEU A 13 -0.49 -3.70 -9.78
C LEU A 13 -1.90 -3.15 -9.81
N VAL A 14 -2.33 -2.54 -8.70
CA VAL A 14 -3.67 -2.00 -8.48
C VAL A 14 -3.59 -0.55 -8.00
N ASP A 15 -4.37 0.33 -8.61
CA ASP A 15 -4.65 1.67 -8.11
C ASP A 15 -5.73 1.58 -7.02
N ILE A 16 -5.34 1.83 -5.79
CA ILE A 16 -6.15 1.68 -4.58
C ILE A 16 -6.76 2.99 -4.06
N ARG A 17 -6.51 4.13 -4.72
CA ARG A 17 -6.93 5.45 -4.21
C ARG A 17 -8.44 5.57 -4.02
N LYS A 18 -9.22 4.82 -4.81
CA LYS A 18 -10.69 4.79 -4.72
C LYS A 18 -11.24 3.65 -3.87
N SER A 19 -10.40 2.77 -3.36
CA SER A 19 -10.77 1.65 -2.50
C SER A 19 -10.22 1.83 -1.08
N TYR A 20 -8.94 1.56 -0.84
CA TYR A 20 -8.36 1.64 0.50
C TYR A 20 -8.38 3.04 1.10
N ASN A 21 -8.02 4.08 0.33
CA ASN A 21 -8.10 5.43 0.87
C ASN A 21 -9.55 5.82 1.22
N ALA A 22 -10.52 5.36 0.42
CA ALA A 22 -11.94 5.56 0.75
C ALA A 22 -12.33 4.74 1.99
N ALA A 23 -11.84 3.50 2.14
CA ALA A 23 -12.11 2.67 3.31
C ALA A 23 -11.56 3.31 4.59
N ILE A 24 -10.34 3.86 4.58
CA ILE A 24 -9.80 4.63 5.70
C ILE A 24 -10.74 5.80 6.06
N LYS A 25 -11.14 6.61 5.07
CA LYS A 25 -12.00 7.78 5.29
C LYS A 25 -13.37 7.40 5.87
N GLU A 26 -14.02 6.39 5.29
CA GLU A 26 -15.33 5.93 5.76
C GLU A 26 -15.24 5.26 7.15
N THR A 27 -14.17 4.51 7.42
CA THR A 27 -13.92 3.91 8.74
C THR A 27 -13.74 5.00 9.81
N VAL A 28 -12.90 6.01 9.52
CA VAL A 28 -12.68 7.13 10.43
C VAL A 28 -13.98 7.87 10.70
N GLU A 29 -14.76 8.18 9.67
CA GLU A 29 -16.06 8.84 9.81
C GLU A 29 -17.02 8.00 10.65
N TYR A 30 -17.17 6.71 10.33
CA TYR A 30 -18.08 5.81 11.02
C TYR A 30 -17.76 5.71 12.51
N VAL A 31 -16.49 5.43 12.84
CA VAL A 31 -16.06 5.22 14.22
C VAL A 31 -16.14 6.52 15.04
N LEU A 32 -15.70 7.65 14.48
CA LEU A 32 -15.79 8.94 15.18
C LEU A 32 -17.23 9.37 15.39
N LYS A 33 -18.11 9.21 14.40
CA LYS A 33 -19.53 9.50 14.54
C LYS A 33 -20.19 8.63 15.62
N PHE A 34 -19.83 7.34 15.67
CA PHE A 34 -20.31 6.43 16.71
C PHE A 34 -19.87 6.85 18.12
N ILE A 35 -18.63 7.32 18.28
CA ILE A 35 -18.07 7.69 19.59
C ILE A 35 -18.52 9.08 20.03
N THR A 36 -18.56 10.04 19.10
CA THR A 36 -18.72 11.48 19.44
C THR A 36 -20.08 12.07 19.05
N GLY A 37 -20.84 11.37 18.22
CA GLY A 37 -22.06 11.90 17.59
C GLY A 37 -21.81 12.93 16.47
N SER A 38 -20.54 13.31 16.21
CA SER A 38 -20.17 14.35 15.25
C SER A 38 -19.58 13.76 13.97
N SER A 39 -19.76 14.47 12.83
CA SER A 39 -19.18 14.09 11.54
C SER A 39 -17.83 14.76 11.30
N PHE A 40 -16.87 13.98 10.77
CA PHE A 40 -15.52 14.41 10.41
C PHE A 40 -15.17 14.10 8.95
N ARG A 41 -16.18 13.81 8.12
CA ARG A 41 -16.05 13.28 6.75
C ARG A 41 -15.06 14.04 5.86
N THR A 42 -14.99 15.35 5.96
CA THR A 42 -14.12 16.19 5.13
C THR A 42 -12.73 16.41 5.70
N LEU A 43 -12.44 15.87 6.88
CA LEU A 43 -11.18 16.13 7.57
C LEU A 43 -10.04 15.33 6.96
N VAL A 44 -10.26 14.05 6.65
CA VAL A 44 -9.23 13.13 6.15
C VAL A 44 -9.11 13.24 4.64
N THR A 45 -7.93 13.59 4.14
CA THR A 45 -7.60 13.69 2.72
C THR A 45 -6.60 12.61 2.29
N ASP A 46 -6.50 12.35 0.97
CA ASP A 46 -5.50 11.42 0.44
C ASP A 46 -4.06 11.86 0.77
N GLN A 47 -3.81 13.17 0.83
CA GLN A 47 -2.51 13.72 1.25
C GLN A 47 -2.17 13.37 2.71
N ILE A 48 -3.12 13.46 3.62
CA ILE A 48 -2.91 13.06 5.03
C ILE A 48 -2.59 11.57 5.11
N ILE A 49 -3.35 10.72 4.40
CA ILE A 49 -3.11 9.26 4.35
C ILE A 49 -1.71 8.97 3.80
N LEU A 50 -1.32 9.64 2.71
CA LEU A 50 0.00 9.49 2.12
C LEU A 50 1.12 9.85 3.10
N LYS A 51 0.99 10.96 3.86
CA LYS A 51 1.98 11.37 4.86
C LYS A 51 2.20 10.29 5.93
N PHE A 52 1.14 9.67 6.43
CA PHE A 52 1.28 8.51 7.34
C PHE A 52 2.03 7.35 6.67
N ARG A 53 1.67 6.96 5.45
CA ARG A 53 2.39 5.88 4.73
C ARG A 53 3.85 6.22 4.46
N GLN A 54 4.18 7.48 4.21
CA GLN A 54 5.55 7.94 3.97
C GLN A 54 6.46 7.87 5.20
N SER A 55 5.90 7.80 6.43
CA SER A 55 6.70 7.60 7.65
C SER A 55 7.31 6.19 7.75
N GLY A 56 6.86 5.24 6.92
CA GLY A 56 7.39 3.88 6.84
C GLY A 56 6.81 2.90 7.86
N GLY A 57 5.81 3.30 8.65
CA GLY A 57 5.21 2.45 9.69
C GLY A 57 3.70 2.16 9.50
N PHE A 58 3.10 2.59 8.39
CA PHE A 58 1.66 2.50 8.13
C PHE A 58 1.31 1.70 6.88
N ASN A 59 1.84 0.49 6.80
CA ASN A 59 1.51 -0.45 5.74
C ASN A 59 0.18 -1.20 5.97
N ASN A 60 -0.40 -1.07 7.16
CA ASN A 60 -1.71 -1.57 7.49
C ASN A 60 -2.69 -0.39 7.57
N ASP A 61 -3.72 -0.41 6.73
CA ASP A 61 -4.68 0.70 6.62
C ASP A 61 -5.58 0.85 7.86
N THR A 62 -5.75 -0.23 8.63
CA THR A 62 -6.40 -0.16 9.93
C THR A 62 -5.53 0.58 10.94
N ASP A 63 -4.18 0.42 10.89
CA ASP A 63 -3.24 1.22 11.71
C ASP A 63 -3.35 2.70 11.36
N THR A 64 -3.46 3.04 10.07
CA THR A 64 -3.68 4.41 9.61
C THR A 64 -5.00 4.97 10.12
N SER A 65 -6.08 4.20 10.01
CA SER A 65 -7.40 4.58 10.54
C SER A 65 -7.35 4.81 12.05
N TYR A 66 -6.70 3.91 12.79
CA TYR A 66 -6.51 4.04 14.24
C TYR A 66 -5.78 5.32 14.62
N ALA A 67 -4.64 5.57 13.98
CA ALA A 67 -3.81 6.75 14.26
C ALA A 67 -4.59 8.05 14.03
N ILE A 68 -5.33 8.14 12.93
CA ILE A 68 -6.15 9.32 12.60
C ILE A 68 -7.29 9.49 13.64
N ILE A 69 -8.01 8.42 13.96
CA ILE A 69 -9.09 8.46 14.96
C ILE A 69 -8.55 8.90 16.32
N LEU A 70 -7.44 8.29 16.75
CA LEU A 70 -6.83 8.61 18.04
C LEU A 70 -6.38 10.07 18.10
N ALA A 71 -5.80 10.60 17.03
CA ALA A 71 -5.38 12.01 16.94
C ALA A 71 -6.57 12.96 17.06
N ILE A 72 -7.68 12.68 16.37
CA ILE A 72 -8.89 13.52 16.43
C ILE A 72 -9.53 13.47 17.84
N LEU A 73 -9.57 12.29 18.45
CA LEU A 73 -10.10 12.14 19.82
C LEU A 73 -9.20 12.80 20.88
N ALA A 74 -7.88 12.78 20.67
CA ALA A 74 -6.91 13.43 21.55
C ALA A 74 -7.00 14.95 21.49
N ASN A 75 -7.22 15.51 20.30
CA ASN A 75 -7.31 16.97 20.10
C ASN A 75 -8.44 17.29 19.10
N PRO A 76 -9.70 17.30 19.55
CA PRO A 76 -10.86 17.56 18.71
C PRO A 76 -10.74 18.92 18.00
N PRO A 77 -10.81 18.95 16.66
CA PRO A 77 -10.60 20.18 15.91
C PRO A 77 -11.80 21.11 15.98
N LYS A 78 -11.56 22.42 16.11
CA LYS A 78 -12.58 23.48 16.02
C LYS A 78 -12.87 23.89 14.57
N SER A 79 -12.01 23.52 13.63
CA SER A 79 -12.19 23.77 12.18
C SER A 79 -11.47 22.69 11.35
N ILE A 80 -11.89 22.54 10.09
CA ILE A 80 -11.25 21.61 9.13
C ILE A 80 -9.77 21.95 8.96
N SER A 81 -9.42 23.22 8.82
CA SER A 81 -8.04 23.68 8.65
C SER A 81 -7.17 23.31 9.85
N GLN A 82 -7.67 23.57 11.08
CA GLN A 82 -6.95 23.21 12.31
C GLN A 82 -6.76 21.69 12.42
N GLY A 83 -7.79 20.91 12.12
CA GLY A 83 -7.71 19.46 12.19
C GLY A 83 -6.73 18.87 11.19
N ARG A 84 -6.75 19.35 9.94
CA ARG A 84 -5.78 18.92 8.93
C ARG A 84 -4.34 19.27 9.29
N LYS A 85 -4.11 20.48 9.82
CA LYS A 85 -2.81 20.90 10.34
C LYS A 85 -2.31 19.97 11.45
N PHE A 86 -3.21 19.61 12.37
CA PHE A 86 -2.85 18.72 13.47
C PHE A 86 -2.56 17.30 12.98
N LEU A 87 -3.39 16.72 12.10
CA LEU A 87 -3.14 15.41 11.49
C LEU A 87 -1.81 15.37 10.71
N THR A 88 -1.51 16.42 9.97
CA THR A 88 -0.22 16.58 9.28
C THR A 88 0.93 16.54 10.29
N LYS A 89 0.84 17.31 11.38
CA LYS A 89 1.85 17.32 12.45
C LYS A 89 2.03 15.94 13.08
N VAL A 90 0.94 15.20 13.31
CA VAL A 90 1.00 13.82 13.84
C VAL A 90 1.74 12.90 12.86
N ALA A 91 1.41 12.94 11.57
CA ALA A 91 2.07 12.14 10.55
C ALA A 91 3.56 12.47 10.41
N GLU A 92 3.94 13.75 10.48
CA GLU A 92 5.33 14.21 10.41
C GLU A 92 6.18 13.82 11.65
N ASN A 93 5.54 13.52 12.78
CA ASN A 93 6.18 13.00 13.99
C ASN A 93 6.04 11.49 14.15
N SER A 94 5.59 10.80 13.10
CA SER A 94 5.52 9.34 13.05
C SER A 94 6.78 8.75 12.43
N ASP A 95 7.11 7.52 12.80
CA ASP A 95 8.27 6.77 12.31
C ASP A 95 7.90 5.34 11.92
N GLU A 96 8.89 4.51 11.62
CA GLU A 96 8.70 3.10 11.23
C GLU A 96 8.02 2.23 12.30
N SER A 97 7.87 2.71 13.54
CA SER A 97 7.09 2.02 14.57
C SER A 97 5.57 2.20 14.43
N GLY A 98 5.13 2.99 13.43
CA GLY A 98 3.74 3.16 13.03
C GLY A 98 2.87 3.76 14.13
N TYR A 99 1.72 3.13 14.42
CA TYR A 99 0.79 3.65 15.42
C TYR A 99 1.41 3.81 16.82
N ILE A 100 2.48 3.08 17.15
CA ILE A 100 3.19 3.21 18.43
C ILE A 100 3.83 4.59 18.55
N SER A 101 4.44 5.12 17.48
CA SER A 101 4.99 6.48 17.45
C SER A 101 3.90 7.53 17.65
N VAL A 102 2.74 7.34 17.03
CA VAL A 102 1.57 8.21 17.22
C VAL A 102 1.08 8.19 18.67
N GLU A 103 1.00 7.01 19.28
CA GLU A 103 0.63 6.91 20.69
C GLU A 103 1.60 7.65 21.61
N LYS A 104 2.90 7.53 21.36
CA LYS A 104 3.95 8.28 22.11
C LYS A 104 3.77 9.78 21.93
N PHE A 105 3.60 10.24 20.68
CA PHE A 105 3.40 11.65 20.38
C PHE A 105 2.14 12.23 21.05
N LEU A 106 1.06 11.44 21.08
CA LEU A 106 -0.22 11.87 21.64
C LEU A 106 -0.35 11.64 23.15
N ALA A 107 0.63 11.04 23.82
CA ALA A 107 0.53 10.71 25.24
C ALA A 107 0.19 11.93 26.13
N ILE A 108 0.74 13.12 25.79
CA ILE A 108 0.46 14.38 26.51
C ILE A 108 -1.01 14.83 26.44
N TYR A 109 -1.81 14.26 25.52
CA TYR A 109 -3.23 14.56 25.35
C TYR A 109 -4.17 13.62 26.13
N GLY A 110 -3.64 12.74 27.00
CA GLY A 110 -4.45 11.85 27.84
C GLY A 110 -5.22 10.79 27.06
N ILE A 111 -4.58 10.17 26.06
CA ILE A 111 -5.20 9.21 25.13
C ILE A 111 -5.57 7.85 25.74
N ASP A 112 -5.09 7.52 26.95
CA ASP A 112 -5.27 6.18 27.54
C ASP A 112 -6.73 5.77 27.70
N LYS A 113 -7.62 6.72 27.98
CA LYS A 113 -9.06 6.46 28.05
C LYS A 113 -9.65 5.93 26.73
N TRP A 114 -9.15 6.44 25.61
CA TRP A 114 -9.59 6.04 24.27
C TRP A 114 -9.02 4.68 23.88
N LYS A 115 -7.74 4.46 24.16
CA LYS A 115 -7.05 3.19 23.90
C LYS A 115 -7.71 2.04 24.65
N LYS A 116 -7.94 2.16 25.95
CA LYS A 116 -8.42 1.08 26.82
C LYS A 116 -9.92 0.82 26.71
N LYS A 117 -10.75 1.87 26.63
CA LYS A 117 -12.21 1.72 26.73
C LYS A 117 -12.92 1.65 25.38
N VAL A 118 -12.43 2.35 24.36
CA VAL A 118 -13.18 2.57 23.12
C VAL A 118 -12.53 1.90 21.93
N LEU A 119 -11.26 2.14 21.70
CA LEU A 119 -10.61 1.65 20.49
C LEU A 119 -10.03 0.26 20.67
N THR A 120 -9.39 0.00 21.79
CA THR A 120 -8.71 -1.28 22.14
C THR A 120 -8.00 -1.91 20.94
N TYR A 121 -6.98 -1.23 20.45
CA TYR A 121 -6.24 -1.60 19.25
C TYR A 121 -4.75 -1.79 19.61
N PRO A 122 -3.99 -2.67 18.95
CA PRO A 122 -4.44 -3.64 17.92
C PRO A 122 -5.18 -4.83 18.51
N ALA A 123 -6.13 -5.38 17.74
CA ALA A 123 -6.86 -6.58 18.14
C ALA A 123 -7.44 -7.31 16.91
N PRO A 124 -7.74 -8.61 17.01
CA PRO A 124 -8.39 -9.37 15.95
C PRO A 124 -9.74 -8.77 15.53
N VAL A 125 -10.11 -8.91 14.27
CA VAL A 125 -11.36 -8.41 13.67
C VAL A 125 -12.58 -8.86 14.46
N LYS A 126 -12.60 -10.13 14.91
CA LYS A 126 -13.72 -10.71 15.68
C LYS A 126 -14.01 -9.99 17.00
N ASP A 127 -12.98 -9.36 17.60
CA ASP A 127 -13.05 -8.83 18.96
C ASP A 127 -13.24 -7.31 19.02
N ARG A 128 -12.99 -6.59 17.92
CA ARG A 128 -12.87 -5.13 17.95
C ARG A 128 -13.57 -4.41 16.80
N MET A 129 -14.25 -3.36 17.17
CA MET A 129 -15.06 -2.55 16.26
C MET A 129 -14.22 -1.95 15.12
N LEU A 130 -13.06 -1.36 15.43
CA LEU A 130 -12.28 -0.62 14.42
C LEU A 130 -11.85 -1.49 13.23
N ALA A 131 -11.17 -2.61 13.49
CA ALA A 131 -10.74 -3.51 12.44
C ALA A 131 -11.94 -4.10 11.69
N ARG A 132 -13.00 -4.47 12.42
CA ARG A 132 -14.20 -5.04 11.84
C ARG A 132 -14.95 -4.05 10.94
N VAL A 133 -15.08 -2.80 11.35
CA VAL A 133 -15.70 -1.75 10.52
C VAL A 133 -14.91 -1.54 9.24
N PHE A 134 -13.57 -1.51 9.33
CA PHE A 134 -12.72 -1.36 8.16
C PHE A 134 -12.93 -2.52 7.16
N ASP A 135 -12.85 -3.76 7.62
CA ASP A 135 -12.98 -4.93 6.77
C ASP A 135 -14.39 -5.08 6.19
N GLU A 136 -15.44 -4.82 6.98
CA GLU A 136 -16.82 -4.82 6.49
C GLU A 136 -17.05 -3.76 5.39
N ILE A 137 -16.47 -2.56 5.53
CA ILE A 137 -16.53 -1.47 4.53
C ILE A 137 -15.76 -1.86 3.27
N PHE A 138 -14.55 -2.40 3.44
CA PHE A 138 -13.66 -2.71 2.33
C PHE A 138 -14.14 -3.93 1.55
N TYR A 139 -14.36 -5.05 2.22
CA TYR A 139 -14.74 -6.32 1.60
C TYR A 139 -16.22 -6.38 1.20
N GLY A 140 -17.10 -5.71 1.97
CA GLY A 140 -18.55 -5.93 1.90
C GLY A 140 -18.96 -7.29 2.44
N PRO A 141 -20.29 -7.56 2.54
CA PRO A 141 -20.79 -8.73 3.25
C PRO A 141 -20.24 -10.08 2.78
N ASP A 142 -20.18 -10.30 1.48
CA ASP A 142 -19.84 -11.61 0.93
C ASP A 142 -18.37 -11.97 1.03
N LEU A 143 -17.46 -11.01 0.72
CA LEU A 143 -16.04 -11.25 0.85
C LEU A 143 -15.63 -11.23 2.33
N PHE A 144 -16.25 -10.39 3.16
CA PHE A 144 -16.01 -10.36 4.60
C PHE A 144 -16.32 -11.73 5.25
N ARG A 145 -17.46 -12.35 4.91
CA ARG A 145 -17.74 -13.71 5.39
C ARG A 145 -16.68 -14.73 4.98
N LYS A 146 -16.17 -14.61 3.77
CA LYS A 146 -15.13 -15.51 3.25
C LYS A 146 -13.77 -15.27 3.91
N GLN A 147 -13.42 -14.00 4.17
CA GLN A 147 -12.13 -13.62 4.74
C GLN A 147 -12.06 -13.90 6.24
N ASP A 148 -13.06 -13.43 6.99
CA ASP A 148 -13.04 -13.41 8.44
C ASP A 148 -13.86 -14.51 9.10
N HIS A 149 -14.69 -15.21 8.30
CA HIS A 149 -15.62 -16.24 8.80
C HIS A 149 -16.62 -15.69 9.84
N LEU A 150 -17.02 -14.42 9.68
CA LEU A 150 -17.91 -13.69 10.57
C LEU A 150 -19.08 -13.09 9.79
N GLU A 151 -20.25 -12.92 10.46
CA GLU A 151 -21.35 -12.13 9.90
C GLU A 151 -21.09 -10.63 10.03
N PRO A 152 -21.35 -9.81 8.99
CA PRO A 152 -21.26 -8.35 9.07
C PRO A 152 -22.16 -7.78 10.16
N LYS A 153 -21.66 -6.82 10.93
CA LYS A 153 -22.37 -6.22 12.06
C LYS A 153 -22.57 -4.71 11.93
N TYR A 154 -21.59 -4.03 11.37
CA TYR A 154 -21.56 -2.57 11.35
C TYR A 154 -21.88 -2.00 9.96
N TRP A 155 -21.49 -2.72 8.90
CA TRP A 155 -21.65 -2.28 7.51
C TRP A 155 -22.27 -3.38 6.66
N THR A 156 -23.58 -3.28 6.45
CA THR A 156 -24.36 -4.32 5.76
C THR A 156 -24.72 -3.96 4.31
N THR A 157 -24.24 -2.81 3.81
CA THR A 157 -24.55 -2.37 2.45
C THR A 157 -23.76 -3.20 1.44
N ASP A 158 -24.42 -3.60 0.33
CA ASP A 158 -23.76 -4.31 -0.80
C ASP A 158 -22.98 -3.32 -1.71
N ARG A 159 -22.14 -2.49 -1.11
CA ARG A 159 -21.27 -1.54 -1.82
C ARG A 159 -19.84 -1.65 -1.31
N PRO A 160 -19.17 -2.80 -1.51
CA PRO A 160 -17.82 -2.99 -1.04
C PRO A 160 -16.85 -2.08 -1.78
N LEU A 161 -15.94 -1.44 -1.06
CA LEU A 161 -15.00 -0.50 -1.66
C LEU A 161 -13.92 -1.19 -2.51
N ILE A 162 -13.64 -2.46 -2.27
CA ILE A 162 -12.74 -3.27 -3.12
C ILE A 162 -13.17 -3.29 -4.61
N LYS A 163 -14.47 -3.11 -4.89
CA LYS A 163 -14.98 -2.97 -6.29
C LYS A 163 -14.42 -1.76 -7.02
N ASN A 164 -13.86 -0.78 -6.30
CA ASN A 164 -13.23 0.40 -6.88
C ASN A 164 -11.76 0.20 -7.23
N ASP A 165 -11.20 -0.95 -6.95
CA ASP A 165 -9.85 -1.32 -7.37
C ASP A 165 -9.74 -1.30 -8.90
N ARG A 166 -8.64 -0.75 -9.40
CA ARG A 166 -8.37 -0.68 -10.83
C ARG A 166 -6.99 -1.23 -11.14
N LEU A 167 -6.93 -2.17 -12.08
CA LEU A 167 -5.64 -2.67 -12.55
C LEU A 167 -4.81 -1.52 -13.14
N ALA A 168 -3.61 -1.33 -12.61
CA ALA A 168 -2.62 -0.38 -13.08
C ALA A 168 -1.69 -0.96 -14.15
N VAL A 169 -1.76 -2.27 -14.36
CA VAL A 169 -0.97 -3.02 -15.34
C VAL A 169 -1.86 -3.73 -16.36
N SER A 170 -1.44 -3.76 -17.61
CA SER A 170 -2.16 -4.47 -18.68
C SER A 170 -1.87 -5.97 -18.68
N ALA A 171 -2.88 -6.78 -19.05
CA ALA A 171 -2.68 -8.22 -19.24
C ALA A 171 -1.60 -8.53 -20.31
N LYS A 172 -1.46 -7.67 -21.33
CA LYS A 172 -0.39 -7.77 -22.35
C LYS A 172 0.99 -7.65 -21.71
N THR A 173 1.17 -6.70 -20.79
CA THR A 173 2.44 -6.54 -20.06
C THR A 173 2.73 -7.76 -19.20
N MET A 174 1.74 -8.25 -18.44
CA MET A 174 1.91 -9.43 -17.59
C MET A 174 2.25 -10.68 -18.40
N LYS A 175 1.57 -10.89 -19.54
CA LYS A 175 1.91 -11.99 -20.48
C LYS A 175 3.35 -11.88 -20.98
N LYS A 176 3.83 -10.66 -21.32
CA LYS A 176 5.22 -10.43 -21.78
C LYS A 176 6.22 -10.74 -20.67
N LEU A 177 6.00 -10.25 -19.45
CA LEU A 177 6.84 -10.53 -18.28
C LEU A 177 6.86 -12.01 -17.94
N ASN A 178 5.70 -12.67 -17.93
CA ASN A 178 5.61 -14.11 -17.66
C ASN A 178 6.45 -14.93 -18.67
N LYS A 179 6.40 -14.56 -19.95
CA LYS A 179 7.26 -15.20 -20.98
C LYS A 179 8.76 -14.91 -20.75
N MET A 180 9.12 -13.66 -20.41
CA MET A 180 10.52 -13.26 -20.20
C MET A 180 11.15 -13.99 -19.01
N PHE A 181 10.39 -14.20 -17.94
CA PHE A 181 10.83 -14.85 -16.70
C PHE A 181 10.41 -16.31 -16.57
N LYS A 182 9.90 -16.93 -17.66
CA LYS A 182 9.50 -18.35 -17.70
C LYS A 182 8.57 -18.77 -16.56
N GLY A 183 7.62 -17.88 -16.20
CA GLY A 183 6.68 -18.10 -15.10
C GLY A 183 7.16 -17.67 -13.71
N ASN A 184 8.41 -17.24 -13.56
CA ASN A 184 8.96 -16.81 -12.26
C ASN A 184 8.52 -15.38 -11.89
N LEU A 185 7.23 -15.19 -11.76
CA LEU A 185 6.59 -13.97 -11.23
C LEU A 185 5.88 -14.33 -9.94
N ALA A 186 6.05 -13.55 -8.87
CA ALA A 186 5.34 -13.77 -7.64
C ALA A 186 4.84 -12.45 -7.02
N ILE A 187 3.81 -12.57 -6.20
CA ILE A 187 3.24 -11.48 -5.41
C ILE A 187 3.83 -11.52 -4.00
N VAL A 188 4.21 -10.36 -3.48
CA VAL A 188 4.63 -10.15 -2.10
C VAL A 188 3.89 -8.91 -1.61
N SER A 189 2.76 -9.09 -0.96
CA SER A 189 1.85 -7.98 -0.62
C SER A 189 1.33 -8.02 0.80
N GLY A 190 0.94 -6.85 1.31
CA GLY A 190 0.22 -6.68 2.55
C GLY A 190 -1.19 -7.24 2.54
N ARG A 191 -1.80 -7.39 1.36
CA ARG A 191 -3.18 -7.90 1.20
C ARG A 191 -3.36 -9.34 1.64
N SER A 192 -4.61 -9.72 1.93
CA SER A 192 -5.05 -11.11 1.98
C SER A 192 -5.09 -11.75 0.60
N ARG A 193 -5.02 -13.08 0.56
CA ARG A 193 -5.16 -13.84 -0.69
C ARG A 193 -6.52 -13.57 -1.37
N ILE A 194 -7.59 -13.56 -0.60
CA ILE A 194 -8.96 -13.34 -1.11
C ILE A 194 -9.08 -11.97 -1.79
N ALA A 195 -8.56 -10.91 -1.16
CA ALA A 195 -8.55 -9.57 -1.76
C ALA A 195 -7.69 -9.51 -3.03
N ALA A 196 -6.52 -10.15 -3.00
CA ALA A 196 -5.62 -10.19 -4.15
C ALA A 196 -6.24 -10.93 -5.32
N GLU A 197 -6.82 -12.10 -5.10
CA GLU A 197 -7.51 -12.89 -6.14
C GLU A 197 -8.70 -12.13 -6.74
N TYR A 198 -9.47 -11.42 -5.91
CA TYR A 198 -10.57 -10.59 -6.38
C TYR A 198 -10.08 -9.46 -7.31
N SER A 199 -9.09 -8.68 -6.88
CA SER A 199 -8.64 -7.49 -7.62
C SER A 199 -7.77 -7.83 -8.83
N LEU A 200 -7.05 -8.96 -8.79
CA LEU A 200 -6.14 -9.38 -9.85
C LEU A 200 -6.73 -10.46 -10.78
N GLN A 201 -8.01 -10.79 -10.66
CA GLN A 201 -8.66 -11.87 -11.43
C GLN A 201 -8.21 -11.98 -12.89
N PRO A 202 -8.08 -10.90 -13.69
CA PRO A 202 -7.66 -11.03 -15.10
C PRO A 202 -6.19 -11.43 -15.29
N ILE A 203 -5.34 -11.23 -14.29
CA ILE A 203 -3.89 -11.38 -14.39
C ILE A 203 -3.29 -12.35 -13.38
N ILE A 204 -4.03 -12.80 -12.38
CA ILE A 204 -3.53 -13.68 -11.29
C ILE A 204 -2.89 -14.96 -11.83
N LYS A 205 -3.37 -15.49 -12.95
CA LYS A 205 -2.86 -16.67 -13.64
C LYS A 205 -1.41 -16.57 -14.14
N TYR A 206 -0.84 -15.37 -14.19
CA TYR A 206 0.55 -15.16 -14.61
C TYR A 206 1.55 -15.29 -13.47
N PHE A 207 1.09 -15.44 -12.23
CA PHE A 207 1.95 -15.56 -11.06
C PHE A 207 2.08 -17.02 -10.63
N ASN A 208 3.26 -17.35 -10.11
CA ASN A 208 3.51 -18.64 -9.46
C ASN A 208 2.81 -18.63 -8.08
N SER A 209 1.71 -19.36 -7.96
CA SER A 209 0.86 -19.39 -6.77
C SER A 209 1.61 -19.81 -5.49
N ASP A 210 2.58 -20.74 -5.63
CA ASP A 210 3.31 -21.30 -4.49
C ASP A 210 4.37 -20.31 -3.96
N ALA A 211 4.83 -19.41 -4.83
CA ALA A 211 5.78 -18.37 -4.47
C ALA A 211 5.11 -17.08 -3.96
N CYS A 212 3.79 -16.91 -4.17
CA CYS A 212 3.08 -15.75 -3.70
C CYS A 212 2.93 -15.72 -2.18
N VAL A 213 3.16 -14.55 -1.58
CA VAL A 213 3.02 -14.32 -0.14
C VAL A 213 2.03 -13.18 0.12
N PHE A 214 0.95 -13.50 0.83
CA PHE A 214 -0.08 -12.57 1.27
C PHE A 214 0.06 -12.39 2.78
N LEU A 215 0.53 -11.22 3.22
CA LEU A 215 1.01 -10.99 4.58
C LEU A 215 -0.13 -10.81 5.59
N GLU A 216 -1.31 -10.35 5.15
CA GLU A 216 -2.51 -10.29 6.00
C GLU A 216 -2.91 -11.68 6.50
N ASP A 217 -2.71 -12.73 5.70
CA ASP A 217 -2.97 -14.13 6.08
C ASP A 217 -1.87 -14.72 6.98
N LYS A 218 -0.88 -13.93 7.39
CA LYS A 218 0.26 -14.36 8.21
C LYS A 218 0.27 -13.67 9.57
N LYS A 219 1.11 -14.20 10.48
CA LYS A 219 1.34 -13.53 11.78
C LYS A 219 1.93 -12.13 11.55
N ARG A 220 1.46 -11.13 12.27
CA ARG A 220 1.87 -9.71 12.15
C ARG A 220 3.40 -9.50 12.18
N LYS A 221 4.17 -10.36 12.86
CA LYS A 221 5.63 -10.29 12.89
C LYS A 221 6.31 -10.43 11.51
N TYR A 222 5.59 -10.95 10.51
CA TYR A 222 6.06 -11.10 9.14
C TYR A 222 5.68 -9.94 8.22
N ALA A 223 4.94 -8.94 8.75
CA ALA A 223 4.56 -7.76 7.98
C ALA A 223 5.79 -7.00 7.46
N LYS A 224 5.62 -6.26 6.37
CA LYS A 224 6.65 -5.35 5.85
C LYS A 224 7.11 -4.41 6.98
N PRO A 225 8.37 -4.11 7.09
CA PRO A 225 9.48 -4.42 6.19
C PRO A 225 10.26 -5.70 6.55
N ASN A 226 9.62 -6.73 7.14
CA ASN A 226 10.28 -8.00 7.44
C ASN A 226 10.64 -8.73 6.12
N PRO A 227 11.89 -9.20 5.93
CA PRO A 227 12.36 -9.81 4.69
C PRO A 227 11.78 -11.19 4.39
N TYR A 228 11.01 -11.78 5.30
CA TYR A 228 10.45 -13.13 5.20
C TYR A 228 9.77 -13.39 3.85
N ALA A 229 8.91 -12.48 3.40
CA ALA A 229 8.10 -12.72 2.20
C ALA A 229 8.95 -12.77 0.92
N VAL A 230 9.93 -11.90 0.78
CA VAL A 230 10.88 -11.90 -0.35
C VAL A 230 11.73 -13.15 -0.34
N LYS A 231 12.28 -13.52 0.82
CA LYS A 231 13.09 -14.73 1.00
C LYS A 231 12.30 -15.98 0.65
N HIS A 232 11.06 -16.07 1.11
CA HIS A 232 10.17 -17.19 0.82
C HIS A 232 9.88 -17.30 -0.69
N ALA A 233 9.47 -16.20 -1.33
CA ALA A 233 9.16 -16.18 -2.75
C ALA A 233 10.36 -16.57 -3.63
N MET A 234 11.54 -16.03 -3.35
CA MET A 234 12.77 -16.39 -4.07
C MET A 234 13.13 -17.86 -3.88
N LYS A 235 13.02 -18.39 -2.66
CA LYS A 235 13.27 -19.81 -2.34
C LYS A 235 12.36 -20.73 -3.15
N MET A 236 11.04 -20.42 -3.18
CA MET A 236 10.06 -21.25 -3.90
C MET A 236 10.30 -21.27 -5.42
N MET A 237 10.89 -20.22 -5.97
CA MET A 237 11.25 -20.14 -7.40
C MET A 237 12.69 -20.59 -7.69
N GLY A 238 13.48 -20.99 -6.68
CA GLY A 238 14.89 -21.33 -6.85
C GLY A 238 15.74 -20.15 -7.35
N ALA A 239 15.30 -18.91 -7.10
CA ALA A 239 15.90 -17.69 -7.64
C ALA A 239 17.07 -17.20 -6.76
N ARG A 240 18.17 -16.79 -7.41
CA ARG A 240 19.33 -16.15 -6.77
C ARG A 240 19.35 -14.64 -6.99
N THR A 241 18.65 -14.17 -8.02
CA THR A 241 18.56 -12.74 -8.37
C THR A 241 17.10 -12.36 -8.61
N ALA A 242 16.67 -11.19 -8.14
CA ALA A 242 15.30 -10.73 -8.27
C ALA A 242 15.21 -9.25 -8.64
N VAL A 243 14.12 -8.87 -9.29
CA VAL A 243 13.65 -7.49 -9.31
C VAL A 243 12.43 -7.41 -8.39
N TYR A 244 12.50 -6.57 -7.36
CA TYR A 244 11.34 -6.26 -6.55
C TYR A 244 10.70 -4.96 -7.06
N VAL A 245 9.41 -4.99 -7.31
CA VAL A 245 8.63 -3.84 -7.81
C VAL A 245 7.69 -3.38 -6.70
N GLY A 246 7.92 -2.17 -6.21
CA GLY A 246 7.18 -1.59 -5.07
C GLY A 246 6.94 -0.10 -5.23
N ASP A 247 6.07 0.48 -4.41
CA ASP A 247 5.76 1.91 -4.40
C ASP A 247 6.04 2.59 -3.06
N SER A 248 6.46 1.83 -2.05
CA SER A 248 6.64 2.30 -0.67
C SER A 248 8.09 2.20 -0.17
N ALA A 249 8.39 2.96 0.89
CA ALA A 249 9.65 2.86 1.62
C ALA A 249 9.81 1.49 2.30
N GLU A 250 8.70 0.89 2.76
CA GLU A 250 8.70 -0.42 3.40
C GLU A 250 9.06 -1.53 2.42
N ASP A 251 8.63 -1.43 1.17
CA ASP A 251 9.01 -2.35 0.09
C ASP A 251 10.51 -2.30 -0.18
N LEU A 252 11.05 -1.08 -0.29
CA LEU A 252 12.48 -0.86 -0.49
C LEU A 252 13.29 -1.45 0.66
N LEU A 253 12.88 -1.16 1.89
CA LEU A 253 13.56 -1.65 3.08
C LEU A 253 13.48 -3.17 3.21
N MET A 254 12.32 -3.77 2.88
CA MET A 254 12.14 -5.22 2.86
C MET A 254 13.06 -5.89 1.84
N ALA A 255 13.14 -5.33 0.62
CA ALA A 255 14.02 -5.84 -0.43
C ALA A 255 15.49 -5.76 -0.02
N ARG A 256 15.95 -4.63 0.53
CA ARG A 256 17.34 -4.45 1.04
C ARG A 256 17.68 -5.40 2.18
N ARG A 257 16.76 -5.60 3.13
CA ARG A 257 16.94 -6.54 4.24
C ARG A 257 17.06 -7.98 3.72
N ALA A 258 16.21 -8.36 2.76
CA ALA A 258 16.29 -9.68 2.15
C ALA A 258 17.60 -9.87 1.41
N GLU A 259 18.04 -8.92 0.59
CA GLU A 259 19.32 -8.94 -0.12
C GLU A 259 20.49 -9.19 0.85
N LYS A 260 20.52 -8.42 1.95
CA LYS A 260 21.57 -8.55 2.98
C LYS A 260 21.56 -9.91 3.68
N GLU A 261 20.37 -10.44 4.02
CA GLU A 261 20.25 -11.67 4.82
C GLU A 261 20.56 -12.94 4.03
N ILE A 262 20.21 -12.99 2.74
CA ILE A 262 20.40 -14.20 1.94
C ILE A 262 21.57 -14.09 0.94
N GLY A 263 22.28 -12.94 0.89
CA GLY A 263 23.37 -12.71 -0.05
C GLY A 263 22.92 -12.76 -1.52
N ALA A 264 21.64 -12.52 -1.79
CA ALA A 264 21.09 -12.48 -3.14
C ALA A 264 21.29 -11.09 -3.76
N LYS A 265 21.18 -10.99 -5.09
CA LYS A 265 21.11 -9.68 -5.76
C LYS A 265 19.65 -9.31 -6.00
N ILE A 266 19.17 -8.26 -5.32
CA ILE A 266 17.78 -7.79 -5.46
C ILE A 266 17.80 -6.33 -5.94
N ALA A 267 17.38 -6.09 -7.20
CA ALA A 267 17.16 -4.73 -7.67
C ALA A 267 15.76 -4.25 -7.28
N PHE A 268 15.65 -3.00 -6.88
CA PHE A 268 14.36 -2.37 -6.60
C PHE A 268 13.94 -1.47 -7.76
N ALA A 269 12.68 -1.61 -8.20
CA ALA A 269 12.03 -0.75 -9.17
C ALA A 269 10.87 -0.02 -8.50
N GLY A 270 11.03 1.30 -8.28
CA GLY A 270 10.05 2.15 -7.64
C GLY A 270 8.95 2.58 -8.60
N ILE A 271 7.68 2.42 -8.22
CA ILE A 271 6.50 2.88 -8.96
C ILE A 271 6.00 4.19 -8.35
N TYR A 272 5.73 5.19 -9.20
CA TYR A 272 5.19 6.49 -8.73
C TYR A 272 3.84 6.87 -9.32
N GLY A 273 3.38 6.22 -10.40
CA GLY A 273 2.22 6.70 -11.16
C GLY A 273 0.86 6.55 -10.48
N ASN A 274 0.78 5.77 -9.41
CA ASN A 274 -0.42 5.59 -8.60
C ASN A 274 -0.36 6.38 -7.27
N SER A 275 0.73 7.13 -7.04
CA SER A 275 0.84 8.05 -5.91
C SER A 275 -0.01 9.31 -6.15
N SER A 276 -0.60 9.85 -5.09
CA SER A 276 -1.25 11.18 -5.12
C SER A 276 -0.24 12.34 -5.19
N GLU A 277 1.03 12.09 -4.81
CA GLU A 277 2.15 13.03 -4.81
C GLU A 277 3.34 12.41 -5.57
N SER A 278 3.19 12.31 -6.90
CA SER A 278 4.17 11.62 -7.75
C SER A 278 5.58 12.22 -7.66
N ASP A 279 5.70 13.55 -7.59
CA ASP A 279 7.00 14.23 -7.53
C ASP A 279 7.71 13.96 -6.20
N GLU A 280 7.00 14.02 -5.07
CA GLU A 280 7.54 13.68 -3.75
C GLU A 280 8.00 12.21 -3.70
N THR A 281 7.23 11.30 -4.28
CA THR A 281 7.58 9.88 -4.36
C THR A 281 8.84 9.66 -5.18
N ILE A 282 8.98 10.34 -6.31
CA ILE A 282 10.18 10.30 -7.16
C ILE A 282 11.40 10.81 -6.39
N ASP A 283 11.26 11.97 -5.72
CA ASP A 283 12.38 12.59 -5.00
C ASP A 283 12.83 11.73 -3.80
N LYS A 284 11.89 11.12 -3.08
CA LYS A 284 12.19 10.17 -2.02
C LYS A 284 12.96 8.95 -2.54
N PHE A 285 12.53 8.35 -3.64
CA PHE A 285 13.25 7.23 -4.24
C PHE A 285 14.64 7.62 -4.74
N LYS A 286 14.84 8.83 -5.26
CA LYS A 286 16.17 9.33 -5.64
C LYS A 286 17.08 9.50 -4.43
N GLN A 287 16.57 10.12 -3.34
CA GLN A 287 17.31 10.29 -2.08
C GLN A 287 17.73 8.94 -1.50
N GLU A 288 16.86 7.94 -1.60
CA GLU A 288 17.15 6.57 -1.20
C GLU A 288 18.08 5.80 -2.17
N GLY A 289 18.51 6.41 -3.26
CA GLY A 289 19.41 5.76 -4.24
C GLY A 289 18.76 4.64 -5.04
N VAL A 290 17.44 4.69 -5.25
CA VAL A 290 16.73 3.72 -6.08
C VAL A 290 17.16 3.88 -7.54
N ALA A 291 17.72 2.81 -8.12
CA ALA A 291 18.29 2.86 -9.46
C ALA A 291 17.23 2.94 -10.58
N VAL A 292 16.04 2.43 -10.36
CA VAL A 292 14.95 2.39 -11.36
C VAL A 292 13.70 2.99 -10.77
N ILE A 293 13.22 4.08 -11.37
CA ILE A 293 11.99 4.76 -11.00
C ILE A 293 11.12 4.89 -12.25
N ILE A 294 9.94 4.27 -12.23
CA ILE A 294 9.05 4.18 -13.39
C ILE A 294 7.61 4.53 -13.00
N ARG A 295 6.85 5.02 -13.97
CA ARG A 295 5.47 5.40 -13.74
C ARG A 295 4.57 4.20 -13.45
N SER A 296 4.79 3.08 -14.14
CA SER A 296 3.98 1.87 -13.98
C SER A 296 4.72 0.62 -14.41
N VAL A 297 4.24 -0.54 -13.96
CA VAL A 297 4.72 -1.85 -14.38
C VAL A 297 4.71 -2.04 -15.90
N ASN A 298 3.87 -1.28 -16.63
CA ASN A 298 3.82 -1.37 -18.08
C ASN A 298 5.14 -0.97 -18.78
N GLN A 299 5.99 -0.19 -18.10
CA GLN A 299 7.31 0.20 -18.62
C GLN A 299 8.41 -0.85 -18.34
N LEU A 300 8.19 -1.74 -17.35
CA LEU A 300 9.19 -2.68 -16.87
C LEU A 300 9.79 -3.58 -17.96
N PRO A 301 9.01 -4.18 -18.91
CA PRO A 301 9.59 -5.05 -19.94
C PRO A 301 10.62 -4.39 -20.87
N ASN A 302 10.61 -3.07 -20.95
CA ASN A 302 11.50 -2.32 -21.85
C ASN A 302 12.82 -1.92 -21.18
N ILE A 303 12.85 -1.94 -19.83
CA ILE A 303 14.02 -1.49 -19.07
C ILE A 303 14.71 -2.60 -18.30
N ILE A 304 14.04 -3.73 -18.08
CA ILE A 304 14.54 -4.78 -17.18
C ILE A 304 15.92 -5.32 -17.59
N ASN A 305 16.20 -5.38 -18.89
CA ASN A 305 17.51 -5.76 -19.39
C ASN A 305 18.58 -4.67 -19.14
N LYS A 306 18.16 -3.41 -19.05
CA LYS A 306 19.04 -2.27 -18.75
C LYS A 306 19.40 -2.22 -17.27
N VAL A 307 18.48 -2.60 -16.40
CA VAL A 307 18.70 -2.69 -14.94
C VAL A 307 19.85 -3.63 -14.60
N HIS A 308 20.05 -4.67 -15.39
CA HIS A 308 21.14 -5.65 -15.18
C HIS A 308 22.54 -5.06 -15.37
N HIS A 309 22.68 -4.05 -16.22
CA HIS A 309 23.97 -3.42 -16.56
C HIS A 309 24.24 -2.14 -15.77
N CYS A 310 23.28 -1.66 -14.98
CA CYS A 310 23.48 -0.47 -14.16
C CYS A 310 24.28 -0.82 -12.91
N SER A 311 25.52 -0.38 -12.88
CA SER A 311 26.20 -0.14 -11.62
C SER A 311 25.43 0.94 -10.86
N LEU A 312 25.35 0.84 -9.53
CA LEU A 312 24.61 1.68 -8.56
C LEU A 312 24.82 3.21 -8.64
N LYS A 313 25.42 3.73 -9.72
CA LYS A 313 25.82 5.14 -9.86
C LYS A 313 24.82 6.05 -10.58
N HIS A 314 23.77 5.52 -11.21
CA HIS A 314 22.84 6.33 -11.98
C HIS A 314 21.37 5.89 -11.74
N THR A 315 20.55 6.81 -11.29
CA THR A 315 19.09 6.62 -11.21
C THR A 315 18.47 6.75 -12.60
N TRP A 316 17.75 5.72 -13.05
CA TRP A 316 16.99 5.76 -14.29
C TRP A 316 15.57 6.22 -14.03
N LEU A 317 15.28 7.48 -14.40
CA LEU A 317 13.93 8.00 -14.47
C LEU A 317 13.47 7.94 -15.94
N LEU A 318 12.46 7.12 -16.25
CA LEU A 318 11.88 7.13 -17.59
C LEU A 318 10.92 8.31 -17.71
N PRO A 319 11.14 9.21 -18.69
CA PRO A 319 10.20 10.29 -18.95
C PRO A 319 8.81 9.74 -19.30
N GLU A 320 7.78 10.52 -19.04
CA GLU A 320 6.43 10.22 -19.52
C GLU A 320 6.48 10.02 -21.04
N GLU A 321 5.89 8.93 -21.55
CA GLU A 321 5.59 8.84 -22.96
C GLU A 321 4.66 10.02 -23.30
N LYS A 322 5.16 10.97 -24.06
CA LYS A 322 4.33 12.08 -24.58
C LYS A 322 3.18 11.43 -25.33
N ARG A 323 2.00 11.34 -24.75
CA ARG A 323 0.77 11.09 -25.49
C ARG A 323 0.67 12.22 -26.50
N GLY A 324 0.78 11.88 -27.79
CA GLY A 324 0.77 12.84 -28.88
C GLY A 324 -0.42 13.76 -28.79
N LEU A 325 -0.19 14.94 -28.27
CA LEU A 325 -1.02 16.11 -28.50
C LEU A 325 -0.83 16.48 -29.99
N ARG A 326 -1.52 15.79 -30.90
CA ARG A 326 -1.81 16.32 -32.20
C ARG A 326 -2.84 17.41 -31.98
N GLY A 327 -2.35 18.59 -31.65
CA GLY A 327 -3.12 19.82 -31.64
C GLY A 327 -3.59 20.15 -33.04
N SER A 328 -4.89 20.18 -33.20
CA SER A 328 -5.53 20.80 -34.37
C SER A 328 -5.27 22.31 -34.35
N GLN A 329 -4.20 22.74 -35.01
CA GLN A 329 -4.11 24.12 -35.48
C GLN A 329 -5.13 24.31 -36.60
N ARG A 330 -6.35 24.68 -36.24
CA ARG A 330 -7.24 25.34 -37.21
C ARG A 330 -6.74 26.77 -37.43
N ARG A 331 -6.13 26.98 -38.60
CA ARG A 331 -5.86 28.29 -39.16
C ARG A 331 -7.16 29.10 -39.24
N ARG A 332 -7.18 30.25 -38.57
CA ARG A 332 -8.12 31.31 -38.91
C ARG A 332 -7.51 32.07 -40.10
N ARG A 333 -8.22 32.11 -41.18
CA ARG A 333 -8.27 33.20 -42.16
C ARG A 333 -9.64 33.84 -42.07
#